data_d500031c38bce852158acb6c067a8612
#
_entry.id   d500031c38bce852158acb6c067a8612
#
_cell.length_a   1.000
_cell.length_b   1.000
_cell.length_c   1.000
_cell.angle_alpha   90.00
_cell.angle_beta   90.00
_cell.angle_gamma   90.00
#
_symmetry.space_group_name_H-M   'P 1'
#
loop_
_entity.id
_entity.type
_entity.pdbx_description
1 polymer ?
#
loop_
_entity_poly.entity_id
_entity_poly.type
_entity_poly.pdbx_seq_one_letter_code
_entity_poly.pdbx_strand_id
1 'polypeptide(L)'
;MAQVKRLLINYKTLEEFKQFKEYGIQELSMLEDLESNMIENDSNSPFYGIYFGDKLVARMSLYQVDGSTTTYFDHNHDYLELWKLEVLPGYQRKGYGEALVEFAKSFGLPIRTNPRVKSAGFWDKMGFETVKYDMERDKGENPLIWEPAHIQKNTGESA
;
A
#
# COMPACT_ATOMS: atom_id res chain seq x y z
N MET A 1 -16.86 0.03 10.73
CA MET A 1 -15.75 0.26 9.79
C MET A 1 -15.59 -0.93 8.87
N ALA A 2 -15.25 -0.71 7.63
CA ALA A 2 -15.08 -1.79 6.67
C ALA A 2 -13.94 -2.73 7.09
N GLN A 3 -14.16 -4.02 6.95
CA GLN A 3 -13.18 -5.01 7.33
C GLN A 3 -12.23 -5.31 6.18
N VAL A 4 -10.93 -5.13 6.43
CA VAL A 4 -9.89 -5.48 5.48
C VAL A 4 -9.51 -6.95 5.67
N LYS A 5 -9.41 -7.67 4.57
CA LYS A 5 -9.05 -9.09 4.58
C LYS A 5 -7.82 -9.31 3.71
N ARG A 6 -6.96 -10.24 4.14
CA ARG A 6 -5.92 -10.74 3.24
C ARG A 6 -6.59 -11.59 2.17
N LEU A 7 -6.26 -11.32 0.91
CA LEU A 7 -6.85 -12.04 -0.20
C LEU A 7 -6.04 -13.31 -0.49
N LEU A 8 -6.75 -14.40 -0.76
CA LEU A 8 -6.09 -15.65 -1.16
C LEU A 8 -5.57 -15.52 -2.59
N ILE A 9 -4.48 -16.22 -2.88
CA ILE A 9 -3.89 -16.23 -4.22
C ILE A 9 -4.50 -17.39 -4.99
N ASN A 10 -5.59 -17.13 -5.72
CA ASN A 10 -6.31 -18.15 -6.46
C ASN A 10 -7.03 -17.54 -7.67
N TYR A 11 -7.69 -18.38 -8.47
CA TYR A 11 -8.38 -17.93 -9.67
C TYR A 11 -9.54 -16.98 -9.37
N LYS A 12 -10.20 -17.15 -8.24
CA LYS A 12 -11.29 -16.24 -7.84
C LYS A 12 -10.75 -14.82 -7.65
N THR A 13 -9.63 -14.68 -6.95
CA THR A 13 -9.01 -13.38 -6.74
C THR A 13 -8.55 -12.78 -8.05
N LEU A 14 -7.98 -13.59 -8.94
CA LEU A 14 -7.56 -13.13 -10.26
C LEU A 14 -8.76 -12.56 -11.04
N GLU A 15 -9.89 -13.25 -11.02
CA GLU A 15 -11.10 -12.77 -11.70
C GLU A 15 -11.63 -11.49 -11.05
N GLU A 16 -11.56 -11.41 -9.73
CA GLU A 16 -11.98 -10.20 -9.01
C GLU A 16 -11.10 -9.00 -9.39
N PHE A 17 -9.79 -9.21 -9.54
CA PHE A 17 -8.86 -8.15 -9.92
C PHE A 17 -9.13 -7.60 -11.31
N LYS A 18 -9.65 -8.43 -12.21
CA LYS A 18 -9.99 -7.98 -13.57
C LYS A 18 -11.10 -6.94 -13.60
N GLN A 19 -11.85 -6.78 -12.52
CA GLN A 19 -12.89 -5.75 -12.40
C GLN A 19 -12.32 -4.37 -12.09
N PHE A 20 -11.07 -4.31 -11.64
CA PHE A 20 -10.41 -3.05 -11.31
C PHE A 20 -9.74 -2.50 -12.56
N LYS A 21 -9.74 -1.18 -12.66
CA LYS A 21 -9.09 -0.48 -13.76
C LYS A 21 -7.97 0.37 -13.21
N GLU A 22 -6.78 -0.19 -13.22
CA GLU A 22 -5.61 0.61 -12.91
C GLU A 22 -5.25 1.46 -14.12
N TYR A 23 -4.38 2.42 -13.90
CA TYR A 23 -4.00 3.36 -14.92
C TYR A 23 -2.86 2.80 -15.77
N GLY A 24 -3.20 2.36 -16.96
CA GLY A 24 -2.22 1.89 -17.92
C GLY A 24 -1.51 0.61 -17.48
N ILE A 25 -0.20 0.66 -17.48
CA ILE A 25 0.66 -0.50 -17.20
C ILE A 25 0.48 -1.06 -15.78
N GLN A 26 -0.01 -0.24 -14.86
CA GLN A 26 -0.16 -0.67 -13.47
C GLN A 26 -1.15 -1.82 -13.29
N GLU A 27 -2.23 -1.83 -14.06
CA GLU A 27 -3.21 -2.90 -13.98
C GLU A 27 -2.58 -4.23 -14.39
N LEU A 28 -1.86 -4.22 -15.49
CA LEU A 28 -1.18 -5.42 -15.97
C LEU A 28 -0.16 -5.92 -14.95
N SER A 29 0.60 -5.00 -14.37
CA SER A 29 1.58 -5.33 -13.33
C SER A 29 0.93 -5.99 -12.11
N MET A 30 -0.23 -5.50 -11.68
CA MET A 30 -0.95 -6.07 -10.56
C MET A 30 -1.41 -7.50 -10.86
N LEU A 31 -1.93 -7.73 -12.05
CA LEU A 31 -2.33 -9.06 -12.47
C LEU A 31 -1.14 -10.00 -12.58
N GLU A 32 -0.03 -9.51 -13.12
CA GLU A 32 1.20 -10.30 -13.22
C GLU A 32 1.72 -10.70 -11.84
N ASP A 33 1.71 -9.76 -10.89
CA ASP A 33 2.12 -10.05 -9.52
C ASP A 33 1.24 -11.15 -8.92
N LEU A 34 -0.06 -11.08 -9.13
CA LEU A 34 -0.98 -12.11 -8.64
C LEU A 34 -0.68 -13.46 -9.27
N GLU A 35 -0.54 -13.52 -10.59
CA GLU A 35 -0.26 -14.76 -11.29
C GLU A 35 1.07 -15.37 -10.84
N SER A 36 2.09 -14.56 -10.66
CA SER A 36 3.40 -15.03 -10.19
C SER A 36 3.32 -15.67 -8.81
N ASN A 37 2.43 -15.18 -7.96
CA ASN A 37 2.30 -15.66 -6.59
C ASN A 37 1.31 -16.81 -6.44
N MET A 38 0.58 -17.18 -7.49
CA MET A 38 -0.42 -18.24 -7.40
C MET A 38 0.14 -19.62 -7.11
N ILE A 39 1.42 -19.82 -7.39
CA ILE A 39 2.10 -21.09 -7.13
C ILE A 39 2.69 -21.12 -5.71
N GLU A 40 2.77 -19.98 -5.06
CA GLU A 40 3.35 -19.86 -3.73
C GLU A 40 2.30 -20.08 -2.64
N ASN A 41 2.76 -20.03 -1.38
CA ASN A 41 1.88 -20.24 -0.26
C ASN A 41 0.96 -19.04 -0.02
N ASP A 42 -0.34 -19.29 -0.01
CA ASP A 42 -1.37 -18.26 0.23
C ASP A 42 -1.20 -17.49 1.53
N SER A 43 -0.57 -18.09 2.54
CA SER A 43 -0.38 -17.44 3.85
C SER A 43 0.49 -16.19 3.78
N ASN A 44 1.29 -16.05 2.72
CA ASN A 44 2.17 -14.91 2.54
C ASN A 44 1.68 -13.94 1.48
N SER A 45 0.41 -14.03 1.10
CA SER A 45 -0.16 -13.13 0.10
C SER A 45 0.05 -11.67 0.50
N PRO A 46 0.58 -10.83 -0.41
CA PRO A 46 0.71 -9.40 -0.15
C PRO A 46 -0.57 -8.63 -0.46
N PHE A 47 -1.61 -9.30 -0.91
CA PHE A 47 -2.83 -8.66 -1.39
C PHE A 47 -3.87 -8.57 -0.29
N TYR A 48 -4.52 -7.41 -0.20
CA TYR A 48 -5.54 -7.12 0.80
C TYR A 48 -6.72 -6.44 0.12
N GLY A 49 -7.91 -6.66 0.65
CA GLY A 49 -9.08 -6.06 0.05
C GLY A 49 -10.25 -5.93 0.99
N ILE A 50 -11.27 -5.26 0.50
CA ILE A 50 -12.53 -5.05 1.19
C ILE A 50 -13.66 -5.52 0.28
N TYR A 51 -14.57 -6.30 0.87
CA TYR A 51 -15.77 -6.77 0.18
C TYR A 51 -16.99 -5.98 0.63
N PHE A 52 -17.84 -5.68 -0.31
CA PHE A 52 -19.21 -5.23 -0.04
C PHE A 52 -20.13 -6.35 -0.50
N GLY A 53 -20.71 -7.09 0.45
CA GLY A 53 -21.33 -8.35 0.13
C GLY A 53 -20.34 -9.33 -0.45
N ASP A 54 -20.61 -9.85 -1.63
CA ASP A 54 -19.74 -10.80 -2.31
C ASP A 54 -18.78 -10.14 -3.31
N LYS A 55 -18.82 -8.82 -3.41
CA LYS A 55 -18.04 -8.09 -4.40
C LYS A 55 -16.80 -7.47 -3.78
N LEU A 56 -15.63 -7.73 -4.37
CA LEU A 56 -14.41 -7.04 -4.01
C LEU A 56 -14.49 -5.61 -4.54
N VAL A 57 -14.48 -4.62 -3.65
CA VAL A 57 -14.68 -3.22 -4.03
C VAL A 57 -13.45 -2.35 -3.82
N ALA A 58 -12.48 -2.83 -3.05
CA ALA A 58 -11.22 -2.10 -2.84
C ALA A 58 -10.10 -3.08 -2.66
N ARG A 59 -8.91 -2.69 -3.10
CA ARG A 59 -7.73 -3.56 -3.01
C ARG A 59 -6.47 -2.75 -2.79
N MET A 60 -5.45 -3.40 -2.20
CA MET A 60 -4.10 -2.85 -2.12
C MET A 60 -3.11 -3.99 -1.99
N SER A 61 -1.85 -3.73 -2.26
CA SER A 61 -0.78 -4.66 -1.93
C SER A 61 0.21 -4.02 -0.98
N LEU A 62 0.74 -4.83 -0.07
CA LEU A 62 1.75 -4.42 0.91
C LEU A 62 2.91 -5.38 0.84
N TYR A 63 4.12 -4.85 0.71
CA TYR A 63 5.35 -5.64 0.72
C TYR A 63 6.23 -5.16 1.86
N GLN A 64 6.75 -6.10 2.64
CA GLN A 64 7.71 -5.76 3.68
C GLN A 64 9.09 -5.70 3.06
N VAL A 65 9.81 -4.62 3.31
CA VAL A 65 11.14 -4.36 2.73
C VAL A 65 12.14 -4.23 3.86
N ASP A 66 13.30 -4.87 3.69
CA ASP A 66 14.41 -4.75 4.61
C ASP A 66 14.93 -3.31 4.58
N GLY A 67 14.92 -2.65 5.72
CA GLY A 67 15.32 -1.26 5.84
C GLY A 67 16.82 -1.01 5.95
N SER A 68 17.63 -2.06 5.93
CA SER A 68 19.07 -1.91 6.13
C SER A 68 19.76 -1.12 5.03
N THR A 69 19.18 -1.07 3.84
CA THR A 69 19.77 -0.37 2.69
C THR A 69 18.97 0.85 2.24
N THR A 70 17.87 1.16 2.92
CA THR A 70 17.03 2.28 2.51
C THR A 70 17.50 3.61 3.11
N THR A 71 17.24 4.69 2.40
CA THR A 71 17.47 6.06 2.87
C THR A 71 16.21 6.87 3.01
N TYR A 72 15.03 6.20 2.92
CA TYR A 72 13.75 6.90 3.07
C TYR A 72 13.47 7.32 4.50
N PHE A 73 14.00 6.58 5.46
CA PHE A 73 13.74 6.80 6.88
C PHE A 73 15.06 7.02 7.62
N ASP A 74 14.99 7.73 8.73
CA ASP A 74 16.17 8.03 9.55
C ASP A 74 16.66 6.83 10.34
N HIS A 75 15.91 5.71 10.31
CA HIS A 75 16.22 4.51 11.07
C HIS A 75 16.34 3.29 10.16
N ASN A 76 17.15 2.34 10.58
CA ASN A 76 17.28 1.07 9.87
C ASN A 76 16.19 0.10 10.34
N HIS A 77 14.94 0.43 10.06
CA HIS A 77 13.82 -0.46 10.32
C HIS A 77 13.30 -1.04 9.02
N ASP A 78 12.77 -2.25 9.08
CA ASP A 78 11.95 -2.74 8.01
C ASP A 78 10.77 -1.78 7.81
N TYR A 79 10.28 -1.69 6.60
CA TYR A 79 9.15 -0.84 6.30
C TYR A 79 8.25 -1.53 5.29
N LEU A 80 7.05 -1.00 5.14
CA LEU A 80 6.09 -1.53 4.16
C LEU A 80 6.06 -0.64 2.93
N GLU A 81 6.07 -1.26 1.77
CA GLU A 81 5.74 -0.58 0.53
C GLU A 81 4.28 -0.83 0.22
N LEU A 82 3.50 0.23 0.15
CA LEU A 82 2.09 0.17 -0.21
C LEU A 82 1.96 0.43 -1.71
N TRP A 83 1.45 -0.55 -2.42
CA TRP A 83 1.26 -0.49 -3.86
C TRP A 83 -0.20 -0.67 -4.21
N LYS A 84 -0.59 -0.11 -5.34
CA LYS A 84 -1.87 -0.44 -6.00
C LYS A 84 -3.10 -0.30 -5.11
N LEU A 85 -3.19 0.81 -4.40
CA LEU A 85 -4.41 1.13 -3.67
C LEU A 85 -5.47 1.61 -4.65
N GLU A 86 -6.57 0.88 -4.75
CA GLU A 86 -7.64 1.23 -5.67
C GLU A 86 -9.01 0.86 -5.11
N VAL A 87 -9.97 1.76 -5.32
CA VAL A 87 -11.37 1.56 -4.96
C VAL A 87 -12.19 1.64 -6.24
N LEU A 88 -13.09 0.70 -6.45
CA LEU A 88 -13.93 0.68 -7.65
C LEU A 88 -14.78 1.96 -7.76
N PRO A 89 -15.01 2.46 -8.98
CA PRO A 89 -15.95 3.56 -9.20
C PRO A 89 -17.31 3.19 -8.62
N GLY A 90 -18.00 4.14 -7.99
CA GLY A 90 -19.27 3.88 -7.31
C GLY A 90 -19.09 3.49 -5.85
N TYR A 91 -17.90 3.07 -5.44
CA TYR A 91 -17.58 2.77 -4.05
C TYR A 91 -16.59 3.76 -3.46
N GLN A 92 -16.14 4.73 -4.25
CA GLN A 92 -15.22 5.77 -3.81
C GLN A 92 -15.93 6.73 -2.87
N ARG A 93 -15.14 7.47 -2.07
CA ARG A 93 -15.63 8.45 -1.10
C ARG A 93 -16.51 7.85 0.00
N LYS A 94 -16.33 6.57 0.29
CA LYS A 94 -17.07 5.86 1.36
C LYS A 94 -16.14 5.37 2.47
N GLY A 95 -14.88 5.80 2.46
CA GLY A 95 -13.92 5.43 3.49
C GLY A 95 -13.17 4.13 3.26
N TYR A 96 -13.33 3.48 2.11
CA TYR A 96 -12.64 2.21 1.85
C TYR A 96 -11.13 2.39 1.70
N GLY A 97 -10.69 3.42 0.98
CA GLY A 97 -9.26 3.71 0.85
C GLY A 97 -8.63 4.03 2.21
N GLU A 98 -9.32 4.82 3.01
CA GLU A 98 -8.89 5.14 4.36
C GLU A 98 -8.78 3.86 5.22
N ALA A 99 -9.77 2.97 5.14
CA ALA A 99 -9.74 1.71 5.88
C ALA A 99 -8.53 0.86 5.50
N LEU A 100 -8.18 0.79 4.22
CA LEU A 100 -7.00 0.05 3.76
C LEU A 100 -5.71 0.66 4.32
N VAL A 101 -5.57 1.98 4.29
CA VAL A 101 -4.37 2.64 4.82
C VAL A 101 -4.28 2.47 6.32
N GLU A 102 -5.39 2.61 7.04
CA GLU A 102 -5.39 2.39 8.49
C GLU A 102 -5.01 0.95 8.84
N PHE A 103 -5.46 -0.02 8.04
CA PHE A 103 -5.04 -1.40 8.21
C PHE A 103 -3.53 -1.54 8.02
N ALA A 104 -2.97 -0.92 6.99
CA ALA A 104 -1.52 -0.94 6.74
C ALA A 104 -0.76 -0.36 7.93
N LYS A 105 -1.24 0.75 8.50
CA LYS A 105 -0.64 1.38 9.67
C LYS A 105 -0.67 0.47 10.89
N SER A 106 -1.64 -0.43 10.98
CA SER A 106 -1.79 -1.31 12.14
C SER A 106 -0.63 -2.30 12.31
N PHE A 107 0.18 -2.51 11.28
CA PHE A 107 1.39 -3.33 11.40
C PHE A 107 2.48 -2.67 12.24
N GLY A 108 2.37 -1.36 12.48
CA GLY A 108 3.33 -0.65 13.33
C GLY A 108 4.68 -0.38 12.68
N LEU A 109 4.79 -0.51 11.38
CA LEU A 109 6.00 -0.23 10.61
C LEU A 109 5.85 1.05 9.81
N PRO A 110 6.96 1.74 9.50
CA PRO A 110 6.90 2.85 8.54
C PRO A 110 6.34 2.38 7.20
N ILE A 111 5.72 3.28 6.46
CA ILE A 111 5.11 2.97 5.17
C ILE A 111 5.64 3.95 4.12
N ARG A 112 6.01 3.41 2.98
CA ARG A 112 6.35 4.19 1.80
C ARG A 112 5.33 3.88 0.71
N THR A 113 4.89 4.92 0.00
CA THR A 113 4.04 4.75 -1.17
C THR A 113 4.47 5.75 -2.25
N ASN A 114 4.13 5.44 -3.49
CA ASN A 114 4.47 6.30 -4.61
C ASN A 114 3.23 6.46 -5.50
N PRO A 115 2.30 7.37 -5.13
CA PRO A 115 1.06 7.54 -5.89
C PRO A 115 1.33 8.04 -7.29
N ARG A 116 0.64 7.47 -8.27
CA ARG A 116 0.79 7.87 -9.67
C ARG A 116 -0.33 8.76 -10.16
N VAL A 117 -1.43 8.83 -9.43
CA VAL A 117 -2.53 9.72 -9.75
C VAL A 117 -2.59 10.86 -8.74
N LYS A 118 -3.24 11.95 -9.11
CA LYS A 118 -3.40 13.08 -8.21
C LYS A 118 -4.31 12.70 -7.06
N SER A 119 -3.69 12.37 -5.94
CA SER A 119 -4.38 11.99 -4.71
C SER A 119 -3.71 12.62 -3.49
N ALA A 120 -3.02 13.75 -3.69
CA ALA A 120 -2.26 14.40 -2.62
C ALA A 120 -3.10 14.71 -1.40
N GLY A 121 -4.34 15.17 -1.59
CA GLY A 121 -5.22 15.46 -0.46
C GLY A 121 -5.54 14.25 0.38
N PHE A 122 -5.74 13.10 -0.26
CA PHE A 122 -5.97 11.85 0.46
C PHE A 122 -4.77 11.47 1.32
N TRP A 123 -3.58 11.46 0.73
CA TRP A 123 -2.37 11.06 1.46
C TRP A 123 -1.99 12.04 2.56
N ASP A 124 -2.20 13.34 2.31
CA ASP A 124 -2.00 14.34 3.33
C ASP A 124 -2.94 14.12 4.52
N LYS A 125 -4.21 13.86 4.25
CA LYS A 125 -5.19 13.53 5.28
C LYS A 125 -4.79 12.29 6.07
N MET A 126 -4.16 11.31 5.42
CA MET A 126 -3.71 10.09 6.07
C MET A 126 -2.38 10.27 6.82
N GLY A 127 -1.81 11.48 6.81
CA GLY A 127 -0.60 11.78 7.56
C GLY A 127 0.69 11.44 6.85
N PHE A 128 0.65 11.23 5.55
CA PHE A 128 1.86 10.97 4.76
C PHE A 128 2.53 12.29 4.38
N GLU A 129 3.85 12.26 4.31
CA GLU A 129 4.67 13.42 4.00
C GLU A 129 5.62 13.10 2.85
N THR A 130 6.03 14.15 2.12
CA THR A 130 7.04 14.00 1.10
C THR A 130 8.41 13.78 1.75
N VAL A 131 9.25 12.96 1.11
CA VAL A 131 10.64 12.83 1.53
C VAL A 131 11.48 13.89 0.85
N LYS A 132 12.66 14.19 1.45
CA LYS A 132 13.64 15.03 0.77
C LYS A 132 14.07 14.31 -0.50
N TYR A 133 13.93 15.00 -1.63
CA TYR A 133 14.24 14.40 -2.93
C TYR A 133 15.70 14.04 -3.05
N ASP A 134 15.97 12.83 -3.52
CA ASP A 134 17.30 12.33 -3.81
C ASP A 134 17.29 11.82 -5.26
N MET A 135 18.10 12.44 -6.10
CA MET A 135 18.09 12.17 -7.53
C MET A 135 18.42 10.72 -7.88
N GLU A 136 19.37 10.13 -7.18
CA GLU A 136 19.78 8.75 -7.45
C GLU A 136 18.77 7.75 -6.95
N ARG A 137 18.23 7.99 -5.76
CA ARG A 137 17.23 7.09 -5.15
C ARG A 137 15.88 7.18 -5.83
N ASP A 138 15.38 8.40 -6.06
CA ASP A 138 13.99 8.63 -6.43
C ASP A 138 13.75 8.66 -7.94
N LYS A 139 14.75 9.03 -8.71
CA LYS A 139 14.70 8.96 -10.19
C LYS A 139 13.45 9.51 -10.82
N GLY A 140 13.02 10.69 -10.36
CA GLY A 140 11.82 11.35 -10.88
C GLY A 140 10.53 10.94 -10.20
N GLU A 141 10.55 10.02 -9.25
CA GLU A 141 9.39 9.68 -8.44
C GLU A 141 9.26 10.65 -7.27
N ASN A 142 8.07 10.71 -6.68
CA ASN A 142 7.81 11.55 -5.50
C ASN A 142 7.22 10.68 -4.40
N PRO A 143 8.05 9.85 -3.75
CA PRO A 143 7.54 8.96 -2.72
C PRO A 143 7.02 9.74 -1.50
N LEU A 144 6.00 9.17 -0.89
CA LEU A 144 5.43 9.66 0.36
C LEU A 144 5.72 8.65 1.45
N ILE A 145 5.93 9.14 2.67
CA ILE A 145 6.21 8.28 3.81
C ILE A 145 5.32 8.60 4.99
N TRP A 146 5.09 7.60 5.81
CA TRP A 146 4.44 7.73 7.10
C TRP A 146 5.23 6.91 8.12
N GLU A 147 5.40 7.43 9.32
CA GLU A 147 6.08 6.75 10.41
C GLU A 147 5.18 6.62 11.63
N PRO A 148 5.17 5.44 12.28
CA PRO A 148 4.39 5.28 13.52
C PRO A 148 4.90 6.22 14.61
N ALA A 149 3.99 6.66 15.48
CA ALA A 149 4.32 7.60 16.56
C ALA A 149 5.42 7.08 17.49
N HIS A 150 5.46 5.78 17.76
CA HIS A 150 6.48 5.23 18.67
C HIS A 150 7.89 5.35 18.09
N ILE A 151 8.05 5.28 16.76
CA ILE A 151 9.35 5.47 16.11
C ILE A 151 9.73 6.94 16.12
N GLN A 152 8.81 7.83 15.79
CA GLN A 152 9.03 9.28 15.83
C GLN A 152 9.41 9.75 17.25
N LYS A 153 8.73 9.21 18.25
CA LYS A 153 8.98 9.56 19.65
C LYS A 153 10.39 9.14 20.07
N ASN A 154 10.84 7.96 19.69
CA ASN A 154 12.18 7.48 20.00
C ASN A 154 13.25 8.38 19.37
N THR A 155 12.99 8.86 18.16
CA THR A 155 13.90 9.79 17.48
C THR A 155 14.00 11.10 18.27
N GLY A 156 12.89 11.62 18.72
CA GLY A 156 12.85 12.85 19.51
C GLY A 156 13.60 12.74 20.82
N GLU A 157 13.52 11.58 21.47
CA GLU A 157 14.19 11.35 22.75
C GLU A 157 15.70 11.24 22.63
N SER A 158 16.18 10.82 21.48
CA SER A 158 17.62 10.67 21.26
C SER A 158 18.33 11.97 20.90
N ALA A 159 17.58 13.02 20.74
CA ALA A 159 18.14 14.32 20.35
C ALA A 159 18.78 15.10 21.52
#